data_12badd5de4ea7020f728f1bba71a4af8
#
_entry.id   12badd5de4ea7020f728f1bba71a4af8
#
_cell.length_a   1.000
_cell.length_b   1.000
_cell.length_c   1.000
_cell.angle_alpha   90.00
_cell.angle_beta   90.00
_cell.angle_gamma   90.00
#
_symmetry.space_group_name_H-M   'P 1'
#
loop_
_entity.id
_entity.type
_entity.pdbx_description
1 polymer ?
#
loop_
_entity_poly.entity_id
_entity_poly.type
_entity_poly.pdbx_seq_one_letter_code
_entity_poly.pdbx_strand_id
1 'polypeptide(L)'
;TKGTYSYDFGDTLKSTPLMKMHTLGSDFMPSPTHVGGLRYHGMAPMLSHLVHHGHVEPRSYGQKECLEVGIQFARTEGIMPAPEATHAIKGAVDEALKCKAEGKSKSILFNLCGHGHFDMQAYMDYFSGDLAEDSFDAKAFEESLSAIPAVN
;
A
#
# COMPACT_ATOMS: atom_id res chain seq x y z
N THR A 1 6.49 -3.61 6.25
CA THR A 1 7.41 -4.53 6.94
C THR A 1 8.84 -3.99 7.07
N LYS A 2 9.16 -2.86 6.44
CA LYS A 2 10.47 -2.22 6.58
C LYS A 2 10.47 -1.07 7.59
N GLY A 3 9.30 -0.47 7.88
CA GLY A 3 9.16 0.61 8.84
C GLY A 3 9.29 0.17 10.31
N THR A 4 9.38 1.14 11.19
CA THR A 4 9.40 0.95 12.64
C THR A 4 8.11 1.44 13.28
N TYR A 5 7.70 0.87 14.42
CA TYR A 5 6.55 1.34 15.20
C TYR A 5 7.04 2.35 16.23
N SER A 6 6.98 3.63 15.89
CA SER A 6 7.57 4.72 16.67
C SER A 6 6.68 5.97 16.66
N TYR A 7 7.02 6.96 17.50
CA TYR A 7 6.45 8.29 17.39
C TYR A 7 7.13 9.05 16.25
N ASP A 8 6.30 9.62 15.35
CA ASP A 8 6.78 10.42 14.23
C ASP A 8 5.78 11.51 13.88
N PHE A 9 6.19 12.45 13.03
CA PHE A 9 5.31 13.48 12.49
C PHE A 9 4.47 12.93 11.33
N GLY A 10 3.24 13.44 11.21
CA GLY A 10 2.34 13.09 10.10
C GLY A 10 2.72 13.75 8.78
N ASP A 11 3.59 14.74 8.79
CA ASP A 11 4.03 15.51 7.63
C ASP A 11 5.54 15.80 7.63
N THR A 12 6.09 16.09 6.44
CA THR A 12 7.51 16.43 6.26
C THR A 12 7.88 17.81 6.83
N LEU A 13 6.90 18.71 7.03
CA LEU A 13 7.13 20.03 7.65
C LEU A 13 7.18 19.95 9.17
N LYS A 14 6.87 18.77 9.74
CA LYS A 14 6.87 18.54 11.20
C LYS A 14 5.92 19.48 11.93
N SER A 15 4.82 19.85 11.26
CA SER A 15 3.77 20.76 11.77
C SER A 15 2.67 20.03 12.52
N THR A 16 2.53 18.71 12.32
CA THR A 16 1.56 17.87 13.04
C THR A 16 2.10 17.42 14.40
N PRO A 17 1.22 17.05 15.34
CA PRO A 17 1.64 16.39 16.56
C PRO A 17 2.37 15.07 16.28
N LEU A 18 3.28 14.68 17.19
CA LEU A 18 3.88 13.35 17.20
C LEU A 18 2.80 12.30 17.48
N MET A 19 2.71 11.30 16.60
CA MET A 19 1.76 10.20 16.72
C MET A 19 2.49 8.87 16.57
N LYS A 20 2.11 7.89 17.39
CA LYS A 20 2.70 6.56 17.32
C LYS A 20 2.11 5.78 16.14
N MET A 21 2.98 5.41 15.19
CA MET A 21 2.57 4.75 13.95
C MET A 21 3.69 3.85 13.41
N HIS A 22 3.36 2.95 12.48
CA HIS A 22 4.39 2.36 11.62
C HIS A 22 4.85 3.41 10.63
N THR A 23 6.13 3.77 10.67
CA THR A 23 6.70 4.84 9.85
C THR A 23 8.01 4.42 9.18
N LEU A 24 8.29 5.05 8.05
CA LEU A 24 9.56 4.99 7.31
C LEU A 24 10.46 6.21 7.63
N GLY A 25 9.95 7.11 8.50
CA GLY A 25 10.52 8.42 8.77
C GLY A 25 9.86 9.53 7.97
N SER A 26 9.53 10.66 8.63
CA SER A 26 8.80 11.78 8.02
C SER A 26 9.52 12.45 6.84
N ASP A 27 10.83 12.26 6.74
CA ASP A 27 11.66 12.78 5.66
C ASP A 27 11.86 11.76 4.50
N PHE A 28 11.34 10.52 4.65
CA PHE A 28 11.46 9.48 3.63
C PHE A 28 10.55 9.75 2.42
N MET A 29 11.14 9.71 1.22
CA MET A 29 10.40 9.83 -0.04
C MET A 29 10.10 8.44 -0.61
N PRO A 30 8.82 8.00 -0.63
CA PRO A 30 8.44 6.72 -1.25
C PRO A 30 8.69 6.69 -2.75
N SER A 31 8.89 5.49 -3.30
CA SER A 31 9.07 5.23 -4.72
C SER A 31 7.94 5.87 -5.58
N PRO A 32 8.24 6.40 -6.78
CA PRO A 32 7.28 7.06 -7.65
C PRO A 32 6.37 6.08 -8.41
N THR A 33 5.69 5.21 -7.69
CA THR A 33 4.70 4.27 -8.25
C THR A 33 3.35 4.95 -8.55
N HIS A 34 2.55 4.36 -9.44
CA HIS A 34 1.20 4.84 -9.79
C HIS A 34 0.13 4.56 -8.72
N VAL A 35 0.49 4.69 -7.47
CA VAL A 35 -0.41 4.45 -6.32
C VAL A 35 -0.27 5.60 -5.33
N GLY A 36 -0.53 6.82 -5.80
CA GLY A 36 -0.34 8.06 -5.04
C GLY A 36 -0.94 8.01 -3.64
N GLY A 37 -2.13 7.41 -3.50
CA GLY A 37 -2.82 7.25 -2.22
C GLY A 37 -2.15 6.27 -1.24
N LEU A 38 -1.16 5.48 -1.68
CA LEU A 38 -0.39 4.56 -0.82
C LEU A 38 1.07 5.01 -0.61
N ARG A 39 1.47 6.15 -1.18
CA ARG A 39 2.82 6.69 -1.10
C ARG A 39 3.02 7.59 0.12
N TYR A 40 2.77 7.05 1.30
CA TYR A 40 2.96 7.74 2.57
C TYR A 40 4.17 7.19 3.32
N HIS A 41 4.84 8.05 4.10
CA HIS A 41 5.93 7.63 5.00
C HIS A 41 5.39 6.92 6.25
N GLY A 42 4.15 7.19 6.66
CA GLY A 42 3.53 6.66 7.88
C GLY A 42 2.13 6.10 7.65
N MET A 43 1.78 5.13 8.45
CA MET A 43 0.46 4.48 8.47
C MET A 43 -0.43 5.16 9.51
N ALA A 44 -1.75 5.20 9.25
CA ALA A 44 -2.73 5.71 10.20
C ALA A 44 -2.51 5.13 11.61
N PRO A 45 -2.45 5.96 12.68
CA PRO A 45 -2.08 5.53 14.02
C PRO A 45 -2.95 4.41 14.59
N MET A 46 -4.28 4.49 14.43
CA MET A 46 -5.20 3.45 14.89
C MET A 46 -4.96 2.12 14.18
N LEU A 47 -4.75 2.14 12.85
CA LEU A 47 -4.47 0.94 12.09
C LEU A 47 -3.09 0.36 12.44
N SER A 48 -2.09 1.22 12.63
CA SER A 48 -0.76 0.82 13.11
C SER A 48 -0.84 0.11 14.47
N HIS A 49 -1.66 0.62 15.37
CA HIS A 49 -1.89 -0.01 16.67
C HIS A 49 -2.49 -1.42 16.54
N LEU A 50 -3.52 -1.57 15.71
CA LEU A 50 -4.15 -2.87 15.46
C LEU A 50 -3.19 -3.88 14.81
N VAL A 51 -2.37 -3.44 13.86
CA VAL A 51 -1.33 -4.27 13.24
C VAL A 51 -0.27 -4.67 14.27
N HIS A 52 0.21 -3.71 15.07
CA HIS A 52 1.24 -3.96 16.10
C HIS A 52 0.81 -5.00 17.13
N HIS A 53 -0.47 -5.01 17.50
CA HIS A 53 -1.05 -5.96 18.44
C HIS A 53 -1.62 -7.24 17.78
N GLY A 54 -1.40 -7.44 16.48
CA GLY A 54 -1.77 -8.68 15.78
C GLY A 54 -3.26 -8.84 15.47
N HIS A 55 -4.06 -7.76 15.55
CA HIS A 55 -5.48 -7.77 15.21
C HIS A 55 -5.73 -7.63 13.70
N VAL A 56 -4.75 -7.15 12.94
CA VAL A 56 -4.79 -6.96 11.48
C VAL A 56 -3.51 -7.54 10.89
N GLU A 57 -3.65 -8.34 9.83
CA GLU A 57 -2.53 -8.89 9.06
C GLU A 57 -2.20 -7.94 7.91
N PRO A 58 -1.00 -7.31 7.89
CA PRO A 58 -0.57 -6.47 6.79
C PRO A 58 -0.07 -7.33 5.63
N ARG A 59 -0.42 -6.93 4.39
CA ARG A 59 0.11 -7.54 3.16
C ARG A 59 0.75 -6.47 2.28
N SER A 60 1.74 -6.87 1.50
CA SER A 60 2.46 -6.00 0.57
C SER A 60 2.43 -6.62 -0.81
N TYR A 61 2.08 -5.82 -1.81
CA TYR A 61 1.99 -6.22 -3.20
C TYR A 61 2.73 -5.22 -4.10
N GLY A 62 3.39 -5.72 -5.15
CA GLY A 62 3.99 -4.88 -6.18
C GLY A 62 2.93 -4.31 -7.13
N GLN A 63 3.20 -3.12 -7.70
CA GLN A 63 2.23 -2.46 -8.57
C GLN A 63 1.88 -3.29 -9.82
N LYS A 64 2.82 -4.04 -10.38
CA LYS A 64 2.60 -4.84 -11.58
C LYS A 64 1.55 -5.93 -11.35
N GLU A 65 1.68 -6.70 -10.28
CA GLU A 65 0.71 -7.74 -9.92
C GLU A 65 -0.65 -7.16 -9.54
N CYS A 66 -0.68 -5.97 -8.94
CA CYS A 66 -1.91 -5.27 -8.61
C CYS A 66 -2.64 -4.78 -9.86
N LEU A 67 -1.93 -4.15 -10.81
CA LEU A 67 -2.53 -3.73 -12.08
C LEU A 67 -3.01 -4.92 -12.92
N GLU A 68 -2.30 -6.04 -12.91
CA GLU A 68 -2.73 -7.27 -13.59
C GLU A 68 -4.10 -7.74 -13.10
N VAL A 69 -4.30 -7.86 -11.79
CA VAL A 69 -5.60 -8.23 -11.22
C VAL A 69 -6.66 -7.15 -11.42
N GLY A 70 -6.27 -5.87 -11.44
CA GLY A 70 -7.16 -4.75 -11.76
C GLY A 70 -7.70 -4.84 -13.18
N ILE A 71 -6.87 -5.21 -14.16
CA ILE A 71 -7.27 -5.46 -15.56
C ILE A 71 -8.20 -6.67 -15.62
N GLN A 72 -7.89 -7.76 -14.92
CA GLN A 72 -8.76 -8.91 -14.83
C GLN A 72 -10.12 -8.52 -14.25
N PHE A 73 -10.14 -7.77 -13.16
CA PHE A 73 -11.36 -7.28 -12.52
C PHE A 73 -12.20 -6.41 -13.48
N ALA A 74 -11.56 -5.49 -14.22
CA ALA A 74 -12.24 -4.67 -15.22
C ALA A 74 -12.89 -5.52 -16.33
N ARG A 75 -12.25 -6.60 -16.76
CA ARG A 75 -12.77 -7.51 -17.78
C ARG A 75 -13.93 -8.38 -17.29
N THR A 76 -13.96 -8.71 -16.01
CA THR A 76 -14.98 -9.59 -15.43
C THR A 76 -16.16 -8.80 -14.87
N GLU A 77 -15.89 -7.66 -14.22
CA GLU A 77 -16.91 -6.89 -13.49
C GLU A 77 -17.35 -5.61 -14.23
N GLY A 78 -16.63 -5.22 -15.29
CA GLY A 78 -16.94 -4.01 -16.07
C GLY A 78 -16.57 -2.70 -15.33
N ILE A 79 -15.77 -2.78 -14.28
CA ILE A 79 -15.35 -1.63 -13.45
C ILE A 79 -13.84 -1.48 -13.56
N MET A 80 -13.36 -0.31 -14.00
CA MET A 80 -11.95 0.03 -13.98
C MET A 80 -11.58 0.54 -12.58
N PRO A 81 -10.82 -0.20 -11.77
CA PRO A 81 -10.46 0.22 -10.42
C PRO A 81 -9.32 1.26 -10.44
N ALA A 82 -9.27 2.11 -9.41
CA ALA A 82 -8.09 2.93 -9.15
C ALA A 82 -6.88 2.04 -8.80
N PRO A 83 -5.63 2.45 -9.10
CA PRO A 83 -4.43 1.68 -8.76
C PRO A 83 -4.36 1.30 -7.28
N GLU A 84 -4.81 2.15 -6.38
CA GLU A 84 -4.91 1.87 -4.94
C GLU A 84 -5.89 0.73 -4.65
N ALA A 85 -7.06 0.74 -5.29
CA ALA A 85 -8.09 -0.28 -5.10
C ALA A 85 -7.65 -1.65 -5.64
N THR A 86 -6.73 -1.70 -6.62
CA THR A 86 -6.19 -2.97 -7.14
C THR A 86 -5.46 -3.79 -6.08
N HIS A 87 -4.88 -3.13 -5.06
CA HIS A 87 -4.25 -3.82 -3.92
C HIS A 87 -5.28 -4.59 -3.09
N ALA A 88 -6.46 -4.01 -2.86
CA ALA A 88 -7.54 -4.71 -2.16
C ALA A 88 -8.11 -5.86 -3.00
N ILE A 89 -8.24 -5.67 -4.32
CA ILE A 89 -8.65 -6.73 -5.25
C ILE A 89 -7.64 -7.88 -5.24
N LYS A 90 -6.33 -7.57 -5.27
CA LYS A 90 -5.25 -8.58 -5.19
C LYS A 90 -5.37 -9.40 -3.91
N GLY A 91 -5.57 -8.74 -2.77
CA GLY A 91 -5.79 -9.41 -1.50
C GLY A 91 -7.02 -10.32 -1.49
N ALA A 92 -8.12 -9.88 -2.10
CA ALA A 92 -9.34 -10.67 -2.23
C ALA A 92 -9.15 -11.90 -3.14
N VAL A 93 -8.45 -11.72 -4.27
CA VAL A 93 -8.12 -12.83 -5.20
C VAL A 93 -7.23 -13.87 -4.50
N ASP A 94 -6.21 -13.44 -3.77
CA ASP A 94 -5.32 -14.37 -3.05
C ASP A 94 -6.08 -15.16 -1.98
N GLU A 95 -6.98 -14.51 -1.23
CA GLU A 95 -7.80 -15.21 -0.24
C GLU A 95 -8.79 -16.17 -0.91
N ALA A 96 -9.37 -15.81 -2.06
CA ALA A 96 -10.24 -16.69 -2.83
C ALA A 96 -9.49 -17.92 -3.36
N LEU A 97 -8.28 -17.74 -3.89
CA LEU A 97 -7.43 -18.83 -4.35
C LEU A 97 -7.02 -19.75 -3.21
N LYS A 98 -6.71 -19.19 -2.04
CA LYS A 98 -6.44 -19.97 -0.83
C LYS A 98 -7.64 -20.79 -0.40
N CYS A 99 -8.85 -20.18 -0.38
CA CYS A 99 -10.09 -20.91 -0.07
C CYS A 99 -10.33 -22.05 -1.05
N LYS A 100 -10.09 -21.81 -2.35
CA LYS A 100 -10.21 -22.86 -3.39
C LYS A 100 -9.23 -24.01 -3.14
N ALA A 101 -7.97 -23.71 -2.82
CA ALA A 101 -6.94 -24.73 -2.53
C ALA A 101 -7.27 -25.54 -1.28
N GLU A 102 -7.87 -24.91 -0.26
CA GLU A 102 -8.28 -25.57 1.00
C GLU A 102 -9.66 -26.23 0.92
N GLY A 103 -10.38 -26.13 -0.19
CA GLY A 103 -11.76 -26.66 -0.33
C GLY A 103 -12.76 -25.95 0.59
N LYS A 104 -12.50 -24.70 0.97
CA LYS A 104 -13.33 -23.90 1.88
C LYS A 104 -14.17 -22.87 1.13
N SER A 105 -15.35 -22.57 1.65
CA SER A 105 -16.19 -21.47 1.18
C SER A 105 -16.19 -20.34 2.20
N LYS A 106 -15.95 -19.10 1.75
CA LYS A 106 -15.98 -17.88 2.57
C LYS A 106 -16.62 -16.74 1.79
N SER A 107 -17.21 -15.79 2.50
CA SER A 107 -17.54 -14.47 1.95
C SER A 107 -16.32 -13.56 2.16
N ILE A 108 -15.83 -12.94 1.09
CA ILE A 108 -14.68 -12.05 1.11
C ILE A 108 -15.17 -10.65 0.79
N LEU A 109 -15.04 -9.74 1.75
CA LEU A 109 -15.36 -8.33 1.57
C LEU A 109 -14.06 -7.55 1.32
N PHE A 110 -14.04 -6.69 0.29
CA PHE A 110 -12.96 -5.75 0.05
C PHE A 110 -13.51 -4.35 -0.27
N ASN A 111 -12.72 -3.31 -0.03
CA ASN A 111 -13.08 -1.95 -0.35
C ASN A 111 -12.66 -1.61 -1.79
N LEU A 112 -13.64 -1.26 -2.64
CA LEU A 112 -13.39 -0.67 -3.95
C LEU A 112 -13.42 0.85 -3.79
N CYS A 113 -12.33 1.44 -3.33
CA CYS A 113 -12.25 2.83 -2.85
C CYS A 113 -12.01 3.88 -3.95
N GLY A 114 -12.03 3.49 -5.23
CA GLY A 114 -11.89 4.44 -6.32
C GLY A 114 -11.96 3.78 -7.70
N HIS A 115 -12.35 4.59 -8.70
CA HIS A 115 -12.31 4.21 -10.10
C HIS A 115 -11.01 4.69 -10.76
N GLY A 116 -10.58 3.99 -11.82
CA GLY A 116 -9.33 4.25 -12.54
C GLY A 116 -9.44 5.20 -13.73
N HIS A 117 -10.56 5.94 -13.88
CA HIS A 117 -10.76 6.78 -15.07
C HIS A 117 -9.75 7.93 -15.19
N PHE A 118 -9.20 8.40 -14.07
CA PHE A 118 -8.12 9.40 -14.04
C PHE A 118 -6.72 8.79 -14.03
N ASP A 119 -6.62 7.45 -13.94
CA ASP A 119 -5.36 6.72 -13.77
C ASP A 119 -5.04 5.85 -15.00
N MET A 120 -5.65 6.17 -16.15
CA MET A 120 -5.46 5.39 -17.38
C MET A 120 -4.01 5.30 -17.81
N GLN A 121 -3.17 6.29 -17.47
CA GLN A 121 -1.75 6.25 -17.78
C GLN A 121 -1.06 5.07 -17.10
N ALA A 122 -1.40 4.75 -15.85
CA ALA A 122 -0.84 3.59 -15.14
C ALA A 122 -1.13 2.27 -15.89
N TYR A 123 -2.35 2.13 -16.41
CA TYR A 123 -2.73 0.97 -17.20
C TYR A 123 -2.05 0.94 -18.58
N MET A 124 -1.87 2.11 -19.22
CA MET A 124 -1.13 2.20 -20.48
C MET A 124 0.33 1.82 -20.27
N ASP A 125 0.97 2.32 -19.23
CA ASP A 125 2.36 1.99 -18.88
C ASP A 125 2.52 0.50 -18.55
N TYR A 126 1.51 -0.12 -17.94
CA TYR A 126 1.49 -1.57 -17.73
C TYR A 126 1.50 -2.33 -19.07
N PHE A 127 0.66 -1.93 -20.02
CA PHE A 127 0.57 -2.61 -21.32
C PHE A 127 1.77 -2.37 -22.23
N SER A 128 2.40 -1.19 -22.15
CA SER A 128 3.62 -0.89 -22.89
C SER A 128 4.89 -1.47 -22.25
N GLY A 129 4.80 -1.91 -21.00
CA GLY A 129 5.96 -2.41 -20.25
C GLY A 129 6.83 -1.31 -19.64
N ASP A 130 6.33 -0.07 -19.62
CA ASP A 130 7.05 1.12 -19.14
C ASP A 130 6.84 1.41 -17.64
N LEU A 131 6.17 0.50 -16.91
CA LEU A 131 6.02 0.65 -15.48
C LEU A 131 7.38 0.72 -14.77
N ALA A 132 7.57 1.78 -13.99
CA ALA A 132 8.72 1.86 -13.11
C ALA A 132 8.72 0.68 -12.13
N GLU A 133 9.88 0.04 -11.97
CA GLU A 133 10.02 -0.98 -10.94
C GLU A 133 9.93 -0.36 -9.53
N ASP A 134 9.39 -1.13 -8.59
CA ASP A 134 9.36 -0.74 -7.18
C ASP A 134 10.80 -0.67 -6.65
N SER A 135 11.38 0.53 -6.63
CA SER A 135 12.72 0.77 -6.10
C SER A 135 12.64 1.11 -4.61
N PHE A 136 13.49 0.48 -3.82
CA PHE A 136 13.65 0.80 -2.40
C PHE A 136 15.08 1.29 -2.15
N ASP A 137 15.20 2.58 -1.81
CA ASP A 137 16.48 3.16 -1.42
C ASP A 137 16.77 2.87 0.06
N ALA A 138 17.59 1.84 0.30
CA ALA A 138 17.94 1.41 1.65
C ALA A 138 18.72 2.48 2.41
N LYS A 139 19.58 3.26 1.73
CA LYS A 139 20.38 4.30 2.36
C LYS A 139 19.51 5.48 2.81
N ALA A 140 18.66 5.99 1.91
CA ALA A 140 17.71 7.05 2.25
C ALA A 140 16.75 6.62 3.37
N PHE A 141 16.38 5.34 3.41
CA PHE A 141 15.57 4.77 4.49
C PHE A 141 16.31 4.78 5.85
N GLU A 142 17.55 4.32 5.91
CA GLU A 142 18.34 4.33 7.14
C GLU A 142 18.58 5.76 7.66
N GLU A 143 18.88 6.70 6.76
CA GLU A 143 19.02 8.12 7.09
C GLU A 143 17.72 8.68 7.68
N SER A 144 16.57 8.37 7.07
CA SER A 144 15.25 8.82 7.54
C SER A 144 14.88 8.20 8.90
N LEU A 145 15.19 6.93 9.13
CA LEU A 145 14.96 6.30 10.44
C LEU A 145 15.81 6.94 11.55
N SER A 146 17.02 7.38 11.23
CA SER A 146 17.89 8.04 12.21
C SER A 146 17.37 9.42 12.65
N ALA A 147 16.52 10.04 11.83
CA ALA A 147 15.91 11.34 12.09
C ALA A 147 14.57 11.25 12.87
N ILE A 148 14.08 10.04 13.15
CA ILE A 148 12.85 9.85 13.93
C ILE A 148 13.07 10.38 15.36
N PRO A 149 12.10 11.16 15.91
CA PRO A 149 12.23 11.73 17.26
C PRO A 149 12.37 10.64 18.34
N ALA A 150 13.39 10.80 19.19
CA ALA A 150 13.49 9.98 20.40
C ALA A 150 12.48 10.51 21.43
N VAL A 151 11.45 9.72 21.72
CA VAL A 151 10.46 10.02 22.77
C VAL A 151 10.70 9.05 23.92
N ASN A 152 11.01 9.60 25.08
CA ASN A 152 11.21 8.87 26.34
C ASN A 152 9.86 8.59 27.02
#